data_8db0a16a586c5da7444cd0bc9eafc895
#
_entry.id   8db0a16a586c5da7444cd0bc9eafc895
#
_cell.length_a   1.000
_cell.length_b   1.000
_cell.length_c   1.000
_cell.angle_alpha   90.00
_cell.angle_beta   90.00
_cell.angle_gamma   90.00
#
_symmetry.space_group_name_H-M   'P 1'
#
loop_
_entity.id
_entity.type
_entity.pdbx_description
1 polymer ?
#
loop_
_entity_poly.entity_id
_entity_poly.type
_entity_poly.pdbx_seq_one_letter_code
_entity_poly.pdbx_strand_id
1 'polypeptide(L)'
;MLLGKDVSIVSIENQNKEKETINWLILIVPILVLFFNSLTQSAITSFVSLYAISLGFAGAGMFFSVNAIGMISSRFIMNRLVIHFGEFKMLLLNSLLFFISVYLIGQVTRMYQLLFLALPAGFATGAVAPFVNTFLIKRMPESKNGIANATYYAAMDIGYAIGSVVWGIIAAFSGYRMIFYLGALMQIVGVILCLAQMKIYRLK
;
A
#
# COMPACT_ATOMS: atom_id res chain seq x y z
N MET A 1 38.51 13.95 39.66
CA MET A 1 38.14 14.45 38.29
C MET A 1 37.50 13.39 37.40
N LEU A 2 37.07 12.23 37.92
CA LEU A 2 36.41 11.11 37.18
C LEU A 2 34.88 11.04 37.35
N LEU A 3 34.34 11.63 38.42
CA LEU A 3 32.87 11.58 38.71
C LEU A 3 31.99 12.48 37.80
N GLY A 4 32.58 13.46 37.10
CA GLY A 4 31.82 14.35 36.19
C GLY A 4 31.57 13.75 34.82
N LYS A 5 32.36 12.76 34.37
CA LYS A 5 32.18 12.09 33.06
C LYS A 5 31.05 11.07 33.06
N ASP A 6 30.86 10.35 34.15
CA ASP A 6 29.82 9.32 34.25
C ASP A 6 28.42 9.95 34.32
N VAL A 7 28.26 11.10 34.97
CA VAL A 7 26.98 11.83 35.04
C VAL A 7 26.58 12.40 33.67
N SER A 8 27.57 12.89 32.88
CA SER A 8 27.31 13.39 31.54
C SER A 8 26.94 12.27 30.55
N ILE A 9 27.56 11.10 30.65
CA ILE A 9 27.27 9.93 29.82
C ILE A 9 25.86 9.38 30.15
N VAL A 10 25.51 9.24 31.43
CA VAL A 10 24.19 8.79 31.88
C VAL A 10 23.09 9.79 31.51
N SER A 11 23.35 11.10 31.55
CA SER A 11 22.38 12.11 31.13
C SER A 11 22.16 12.13 29.61
N ILE A 12 23.21 11.90 28.81
CA ILE A 12 23.13 11.79 27.36
C ILE A 12 22.40 10.48 26.95
N GLU A 13 22.67 9.39 27.69
CA GLU A 13 22.01 8.11 27.45
C GLU A 13 20.52 8.16 27.83
N ASN A 14 20.15 8.86 28.90
CA ASN A 14 18.75 9.08 29.27
C ASN A 14 18.03 10.06 28.33
N GLN A 15 18.68 11.11 27.84
CA GLN A 15 18.12 11.99 26.82
C GLN A 15 17.93 11.29 25.47
N ASN A 16 18.78 10.32 25.13
CA ASN A 16 18.59 9.48 23.94
C ASN A 16 17.45 8.47 24.14
N LYS A 17 17.25 7.93 25.35
CA LYS A 17 16.11 7.02 25.65
C LYS A 17 14.75 7.72 25.63
N GLU A 18 14.66 8.97 26.05
CA GLU A 18 13.39 9.74 25.95
C GLU A 18 12.99 10.06 24.50
N LYS A 19 13.93 10.10 23.55
CA LYS A 19 13.63 10.30 22.11
C LYS A 19 13.22 9.02 21.38
N GLU A 20 13.22 7.87 22.03
CA GLU A 20 12.97 6.56 21.38
C GLU A 20 11.53 6.06 21.46
N THR A 21 10.55 6.86 21.89
CA THR A 21 9.16 6.43 21.94
C THR A 21 8.54 6.45 20.53
N ILE A 22 8.23 5.26 20.01
CA ILE A 22 7.53 5.10 18.75
C ILE A 22 6.05 5.42 18.95
N ASN A 23 5.53 6.38 18.21
CA ASN A 23 4.10 6.66 18.21
C ASN A 23 3.37 5.70 17.23
N TRP A 24 3.09 4.49 17.70
CA TRP A 24 2.42 3.45 16.92
C TRP A 24 1.05 3.86 16.38
N LEU A 25 0.34 4.77 17.05
CA LEU A 25 -0.98 5.25 16.61
C LEU A 25 -0.90 5.98 15.26
N ILE A 26 0.22 6.61 14.95
CA ILE A 26 0.43 7.31 13.68
C ILE A 26 0.85 6.32 12.59
N LEU A 27 1.62 5.30 12.97
CA LEU A 27 2.23 4.35 12.03
C LEU A 27 1.27 3.26 11.58
N ILE A 28 0.30 2.87 12.44
CA ILE A 28 -0.57 1.72 12.19
C ILE A 28 -1.44 1.89 10.95
N VAL A 29 -1.93 3.10 10.68
CA VAL A 29 -2.83 3.32 9.53
C VAL A 29 -2.11 3.14 8.20
N PRO A 30 -0.94 3.75 7.91
CA PRO A 30 -0.20 3.47 6.69
C PRO A 30 0.19 1.98 6.54
N ILE A 31 0.51 1.31 7.65
CA ILE A 31 0.82 -0.14 7.66
C ILE A 31 -0.41 -0.96 7.25
N LEU A 32 -1.58 -0.67 7.82
CA LEU A 32 -2.82 -1.35 7.46
C LEU A 32 -3.25 -1.04 6.01
N VAL A 33 -3.06 0.20 5.55
CA VAL A 33 -3.32 0.56 4.15
C VAL A 33 -2.42 -0.24 3.22
N LEU A 34 -1.13 -0.39 3.55
CA LEU A 34 -0.21 -1.23 2.80
C LEU A 34 -0.65 -2.70 2.78
N PHE A 35 -1.06 -3.23 3.93
CA PHE A 35 -1.58 -4.59 4.05
C PHE A 35 -2.79 -4.83 3.12
N PHE A 36 -3.83 -3.99 3.17
CA PHE A 36 -5.01 -4.11 2.31
C PHE A 36 -4.67 -3.87 0.84
N ASN A 37 -3.74 -2.97 0.55
CA ASN A 37 -3.24 -2.75 -0.81
C ASN A 37 -2.56 -4.02 -1.35
N SER A 38 -1.66 -4.64 -0.58
CA SER A 38 -0.95 -5.86 -0.97
C SER A 38 -1.90 -7.06 -1.11
N LEU A 39 -2.88 -7.18 -0.22
CA LEU A 39 -3.93 -8.17 -0.30
C LEU A 39 -4.72 -8.03 -1.62
N THR A 40 -5.12 -6.82 -1.97
CA THR A 40 -5.83 -6.56 -3.24
C THR A 40 -4.90 -6.71 -4.46
N GLN A 41 -3.63 -6.32 -4.34
CA GLN A 41 -2.65 -6.47 -5.42
C GLN A 41 -2.42 -7.94 -5.81
N SER A 42 -2.48 -8.86 -4.85
CA SER A 42 -2.37 -10.30 -5.14
C SER A 42 -3.50 -10.81 -6.04
N ALA A 43 -4.70 -10.20 -5.98
CA ALA A 43 -5.79 -10.49 -6.91
C ALA A 43 -5.41 -10.18 -8.36
N ILE A 44 -4.81 -9.01 -8.59
CA ILE A 44 -4.36 -8.60 -9.92
C ILE A 44 -3.24 -9.52 -10.41
N THR A 45 -2.20 -9.69 -9.60
CA THR A 45 -0.98 -10.39 -10.03
C THR A 45 -1.24 -11.86 -10.32
N SER A 46 -2.08 -12.51 -9.52
CA SER A 46 -2.34 -13.95 -9.64
C SER A 46 -3.50 -14.28 -10.60
N PHE A 47 -4.51 -13.39 -10.72
CA PHE A 47 -5.77 -13.79 -11.36
C PHE A 47 -6.17 -12.94 -12.57
N VAL A 48 -5.57 -11.76 -12.83
CA VAL A 48 -5.99 -10.92 -13.95
C VAL A 48 -5.82 -11.59 -15.31
N SER A 49 -4.74 -12.36 -15.51
CA SER A 49 -4.53 -13.11 -16.76
C SER A 49 -5.54 -14.23 -16.93
N LEU A 50 -5.84 -14.97 -15.85
CA LEU A 50 -6.84 -16.03 -15.87
C LEU A 50 -8.24 -15.45 -16.13
N TYR A 51 -8.54 -14.31 -15.54
CA TYR A 51 -9.79 -13.59 -15.78
C TYR A 51 -9.90 -13.14 -17.24
N ALA A 52 -8.85 -12.55 -17.82
CA ALA A 52 -8.83 -12.15 -19.22
C ALA A 52 -9.03 -13.34 -20.16
N ILE A 53 -8.37 -14.46 -19.91
CA ILE A 53 -8.53 -15.69 -20.67
C ILE A 53 -9.97 -16.22 -20.55
N SER A 54 -10.57 -16.19 -19.35
CA SER A 54 -11.97 -16.64 -19.15
C SER A 54 -12.99 -15.79 -19.91
N LEU A 55 -12.63 -14.54 -20.24
CA LEU A 55 -13.43 -13.66 -21.10
C LEU A 55 -13.12 -13.80 -22.60
N GLY A 56 -12.23 -14.72 -22.97
CA GLY A 56 -11.81 -14.92 -24.35
C GLY A 56 -10.84 -13.88 -24.90
N PHE A 57 -10.15 -13.11 -24.02
CA PHE A 57 -9.22 -12.09 -24.47
C PHE A 57 -7.85 -12.70 -24.83
N ALA A 58 -7.39 -12.41 -26.04
CA ALA A 58 -6.03 -12.74 -26.45
C ALA A 58 -5.04 -11.70 -25.89
N GLY A 59 -3.80 -12.14 -25.59
CA GLY A 59 -2.73 -11.22 -25.17
C GLY A 59 -2.85 -10.70 -23.74
N ALA A 60 -3.45 -11.45 -22.82
CA ALA A 60 -3.64 -11.08 -21.41
C ALA A 60 -2.36 -10.59 -20.71
N GLY A 61 -1.18 -11.07 -21.13
CA GLY A 61 0.12 -10.63 -20.60
C GLY A 61 0.43 -9.15 -20.85
N MET A 62 -0.16 -8.52 -21.88
CA MET A 62 0.02 -7.08 -22.16
C MET A 62 -0.45 -6.19 -21.01
N PHE A 63 -1.38 -6.68 -20.18
CA PHE A 63 -1.80 -6.00 -18.97
C PHE A 63 -0.61 -5.63 -18.08
N PHE A 64 0.30 -6.58 -17.84
CA PHE A 64 1.44 -6.35 -16.97
C PHE A 64 2.44 -5.35 -17.54
N SER A 65 2.60 -5.29 -18.85
CA SER A 65 3.45 -4.28 -19.49
C SER A 65 2.89 -2.86 -19.28
N VAL A 66 1.59 -2.67 -19.48
CA VAL A 66 0.93 -1.37 -19.24
C VAL A 66 0.90 -1.04 -17.74
N ASN A 67 0.63 -2.03 -16.89
CA ASN A 67 0.67 -1.88 -15.44
C ASN A 67 2.06 -1.44 -14.94
N ALA A 68 3.13 -2.02 -15.48
CA ALA A 68 4.51 -1.63 -15.15
C ALA A 68 4.81 -0.17 -15.53
N ILE A 69 4.29 0.33 -16.66
CA ILE A 69 4.40 1.75 -17.03
C ILE A 69 3.74 2.63 -15.97
N GLY A 70 2.55 2.25 -15.49
CA GLY A 70 1.87 2.93 -14.39
C GLY A 70 2.70 2.94 -13.11
N MET A 71 3.27 1.80 -12.73
CA MET A 71 4.14 1.67 -11.54
C MET A 71 5.38 2.56 -11.63
N ILE A 72 6.04 2.61 -12.78
CA ILE A 72 7.22 3.45 -12.99
C ILE A 72 6.83 4.93 -12.93
N SER A 73 5.76 5.31 -13.62
CA SER A 73 5.26 6.69 -13.64
C SER A 73 4.93 7.21 -12.24
N SER A 74 4.37 6.35 -11.39
CA SER A 74 4.02 6.73 -10.01
C SER A 74 5.22 7.18 -9.18
N ARG A 75 6.40 6.58 -9.38
CA ARG A 75 7.61 6.90 -8.63
C ARG A 75 8.11 8.33 -8.90
N PHE A 76 7.96 8.81 -10.12
CA PHE A 76 8.36 10.17 -10.50
C PHE A 76 7.34 11.22 -10.06
N ILE A 77 6.07 10.90 -10.14
CA ILE A 77 4.97 11.84 -9.90
C ILE A 77 4.66 11.97 -8.41
N MET A 78 4.64 10.85 -7.68
CA MET A 78 4.14 10.78 -6.31
C MET A 78 4.95 11.65 -5.34
N ASN A 79 6.28 11.69 -5.47
CA ASN A 79 7.11 12.52 -4.61
C ASN A 79 6.77 14.01 -4.71
N ARG A 80 6.50 14.50 -5.92
CA ARG A 80 6.09 15.90 -6.14
C ARG A 80 4.71 16.18 -5.56
N LEU A 81 3.77 15.26 -5.76
CA LEU A 81 2.40 15.41 -5.27
C LEU A 81 2.32 15.36 -3.74
N VAL A 82 3.10 14.52 -3.09
CA VAL A 82 3.14 14.43 -1.62
C VAL A 82 3.61 15.76 -0.99
N ILE A 83 4.59 16.42 -1.60
CA ILE A 83 5.09 17.72 -1.11
C ILE A 83 3.98 18.78 -1.18
N HIS A 84 3.13 18.79 -2.22
CA HIS A 84 2.10 19.81 -2.41
C HIS A 84 0.81 19.52 -1.64
N PHE A 85 0.37 18.26 -1.59
CA PHE A 85 -0.94 17.89 -1.04
C PHE A 85 -0.88 17.27 0.36
N GLY A 86 0.32 16.88 0.80
CA GLY A 86 0.55 16.23 2.08
C GLY A 86 0.34 14.71 2.04
N GLU A 87 0.98 14.03 3.00
CA GLU A 87 1.15 12.58 3.00
C GLU A 87 -0.17 11.81 3.05
N PHE A 88 -1.06 12.14 4.00
CA PHE A 88 -2.32 11.39 4.18
C PHE A 88 -3.34 11.62 3.07
N LYS A 89 -3.39 12.84 2.50
CA LYS A 89 -4.28 13.11 1.36
C LYS A 89 -3.85 12.31 0.14
N MET A 90 -2.54 12.20 -0.09
CA MET A 90 -2.02 11.42 -1.22
C MET A 90 -2.24 9.92 -1.02
N LEU A 91 -2.08 9.42 0.21
CA LEU A 91 -2.39 8.02 0.51
C LEU A 91 -3.88 7.71 0.28
N LEU A 92 -4.77 8.62 0.69
CA LEU A 92 -6.22 8.52 0.44
C LEU A 92 -6.55 8.51 -1.05
N LEU A 93 -6.04 9.50 -1.80
CA LEU A 93 -6.29 9.61 -3.24
C LEU A 93 -5.80 8.39 -4.00
N ASN A 94 -4.63 7.88 -3.61
CA ASN A 94 -4.05 6.69 -4.19
C ASN A 94 -4.87 5.43 -3.88
N SER A 95 -5.36 5.29 -2.64
CA SER A 95 -6.25 4.19 -2.24
C SER A 95 -7.58 4.24 -2.99
N LEU A 96 -8.15 5.43 -3.21
CA LEU A 96 -9.35 5.62 -4.02
C LEU A 96 -9.11 5.27 -5.49
N LEU A 97 -7.98 5.69 -6.07
CA LEU A 97 -7.61 5.34 -7.44
C LEU A 97 -7.50 3.82 -7.60
N PHE A 98 -6.88 3.14 -6.63
CA PHE A 98 -6.75 1.69 -6.67
C PHE A 98 -8.09 1.00 -6.53
N PHE A 99 -8.93 1.43 -5.58
CA PHE A 99 -10.31 0.95 -5.42
C PHE A 99 -11.10 1.02 -6.74
N ILE A 100 -11.12 2.21 -7.37
CA ILE A 100 -11.85 2.44 -8.62
C ILE A 100 -11.29 1.53 -9.74
N SER A 101 -9.97 1.46 -9.86
CA SER A 101 -9.32 0.64 -10.88
C SER A 101 -9.67 -0.83 -10.75
N VAL A 102 -9.57 -1.38 -9.53
CA VAL A 102 -9.86 -2.80 -9.27
C VAL A 102 -11.35 -3.11 -9.47
N TYR A 103 -12.24 -2.23 -8.99
CA TYR A 103 -13.68 -2.39 -9.19
C TYR A 103 -14.06 -2.42 -10.67
N LEU A 104 -13.51 -1.50 -11.47
CA LEU A 104 -13.75 -1.44 -12.90
C LEU A 104 -13.13 -2.62 -13.65
N ILE A 105 -12.00 -3.15 -13.22
CA ILE A 105 -11.42 -4.40 -13.78
C ILE A 105 -12.45 -5.53 -13.70
N GLY A 106 -13.22 -5.63 -12.63
CA GLY A 106 -14.31 -6.61 -12.53
C GLY A 106 -15.45 -6.43 -13.55
N GLN A 107 -15.55 -5.26 -14.19
CA GLN A 107 -16.63 -4.94 -15.14
C GLN A 107 -16.20 -4.98 -16.61
N VAL A 108 -14.94 -5.26 -16.92
CA VAL A 108 -14.45 -5.23 -18.29
C VAL A 108 -15.14 -6.28 -19.16
N THR A 109 -15.46 -5.88 -20.38
CA THR A 109 -16.06 -6.73 -21.41
C THR A 109 -15.21 -6.81 -22.68
N ARG A 110 -14.13 -5.99 -22.76
CA ARG A 110 -13.23 -5.92 -23.91
C ARG A 110 -11.78 -5.73 -23.44
N MET A 111 -10.84 -6.28 -24.19
CA MET A 111 -9.41 -6.24 -23.85
C MET A 111 -8.86 -4.82 -23.69
N TYR A 112 -9.25 -3.87 -24.54
CA TYR A 112 -8.75 -2.49 -24.45
C TYR A 112 -9.16 -1.78 -23.15
N GLN A 113 -10.33 -2.13 -22.56
CA GLN A 113 -10.76 -1.61 -21.26
C GLN A 113 -9.84 -2.12 -20.15
N LEU A 114 -9.48 -3.41 -20.21
CA LEU A 114 -8.54 -4.00 -19.26
C LEU A 114 -7.17 -3.34 -19.33
N LEU A 115 -6.65 -3.09 -20.54
CA LEU A 115 -5.38 -2.40 -20.74
C LEU A 115 -5.42 -0.95 -20.27
N PHE A 116 -6.51 -0.22 -20.52
CA PHE A 116 -6.69 1.14 -20.03
C PHE A 116 -6.66 1.20 -18.50
N LEU A 117 -7.29 0.25 -17.82
CA LEU A 117 -7.33 0.17 -16.35
C LEU A 117 -6.01 -0.32 -15.75
N ALA A 118 -5.18 -1.00 -16.51
CA ALA A 118 -3.85 -1.45 -16.07
C ALA A 118 -2.96 -0.27 -15.65
N LEU A 119 -3.06 0.87 -16.36
CA LEU A 119 -2.23 2.06 -16.07
C LEU A 119 -2.54 2.66 -14.70
N PRO A 120 -3.79 3.06 -14.37
CA PRO A 120 -4.11 3.61 -13.05
C PRO A 120 -3.96 2.58 -11.93
N ALA A 121 -4.23 1.30 -12.16
CA ALA A 121 -3.97 0.24 -11.18
C ALA A 121 -2.47 0.13 -10.86
N GLY A 122 -1.62 0.14 -11.90
CA GLY A 122 -0.16 0.13 -11.73
C GLY A 122 0.36 1.39 -11.03
N PHE A 123 -0.16 2.56 -11.40
CA PHE A 123 0.18 3.82 -10.73
C PHE A 123 -0.12 3.74 -9.23
N ALA A 124 -1.30 3.27 -8.87
CA ALA A 124 -1.73 3.18 -7.48
C ALA A 124 -0.85 2.21 -6.68
N THR A 125 -0.55 1.04 -7.19
CA THR A 125 0.28 0.04 -6.51
C THR A 125 1.75 0.44 -6.41
N GLY A 126 2.30 1.04 -7.48
CA GLY A 126 3.67 1.52 -7.50
C GLY A 126 3.96 2.65 -6.52
N ALA A 127 2.95 3.40 -6.12
CA ALA A 127 3.08 4.55 -5.22
C ALA A 127 3.03 4.19 -3.73
N VAL A 128 2.17 3.24 -3.32
CA VAL A 128 1.92 2.95 -1.88
C VAL A 128 3.16 2.40 -1.19
N ALA A 129 3.80 1.42 -1.78
CA ALA A 129 4.91 0.72 -1.14
C ALA A 129 6.09 1.65 -0.78
N PRO A 130 6.69 2.42 -1.71
CA PRO A 130 7.78 3.33 -1.36
C PRO A 130 7.33 4.47 -0.45
N PHE A 131 6.06 4.90 -0.57
CA PHE A 131 5.49 5.93 0.31
C PHE A 131 5.46 5.45 1.77
N VAL A 132 4.88 4.28 2.04
CA VAL A 132 4.76 3.74 3.41
C VAL A 132 6.14 3.46 4.01
N ASN A 133 7.07 2.91 3.23
CA ASN A 133 8.44 2.69 3.69
C ASN A 133 9.11 4.00 4.12
N THR A 134 9.08 5.02 3.27
CA THR A 134 9.64 6.34 3.59
C THR A 134 8.94 6.98 4.80
N PHE A 135 7.63 6.81 4.92
CA PHE A 135 6.84 7.32 6.05
C PHE A 135 7.27 6.69 7.37
N LEU A 136 7.48 5.37 7.41
CA LEU A 136 7.93 4.64 8.59
C LEU A 136 9.35 5.07 9.00
N ILE A 137 10.29 5.08 8.05
CA ILE A 137 11.69 5.44 8.31
C ILE A 137 11.82 6.88 8.85
N LYS A 138 11.07 7.83 8.30
CA LYS A 138 11.09 9.22 8.76
C LYS A 138 10.55 9.44 10.18
N ARG A 139 9.69 8.55 10.67
CA ARG A 139 9.01 8.70 11.96
C ARG A 139 9.50 7.72 13.04
N MET A 140 10.38 6.82 12.68
CA MET A 140 11.04 5.93 13.63
C MET A 140 12.45 6.43 13.93
N PRO A 141 12.97 6.21 15.14
CA PRO A 141 14.38 6.48 15.47
C PRO A 141 15.31 5.68 14.56
N GLU A 142 16.48 6.25 14.22
CA GLU A 142 17.45 5.57 13.36
C GLU A 142 17.89 4.20 13.89
N SER A 143 17.98 4.06 15.21
CA SER A 143 18.27 2.78 15.90
C SER A 143 17.23 1.70 15.63
N LYS A 144 16.02 2.08 15.18
CA LYS A 144 14.88 1.19 14.92
C LYS A 144 14.51 1.04 13.43
N ASN A 145 15.37 1.51 12.52
CA ASN A 145 15.15 1.37 11.08
C ASN A 145 14.98 -0.09 10.63
N GLY A 146 15.66 -1.04 11.31
CA GLY A 146 15.45 -2.47 11.08
C GLY A 146 14.02 -2.91 11.38
N ILE A 147 13.43 -2.43 12.49
CA ILE A 147 12.03 -2.70 12.87
C ILE A 147 11.07 -2.06 11.87
N ALA A 148 11.35 -0.83 11.41
CA ALA A 148 10.55 -0.15 10.39
C ALA A 148 10.45 -0.99 9.12
N ASN A 149 11.60 -1.44 8.60
CA ASN A 149 11.66 -2.27 7.41
C ASN A 149 10.99 -3.64 7.62
N ALA A 150 11.25 -4.30 8.75
CA ALA A 150 10.63 -5.58 9.07
C ALA A 150 9.09 -5.47 9.13
N THR A 151 8.55 -4.42 9.77
CA THR A 151 7.10 -4.16 9.84
C THR A 151 6.51 -3.88 8.47
N TYR A 152 7.21 -3.10 7.64
CA TYR A 152 6.81 -2.81 6.26
C TYR A 152 6.71 -4.10 5.43
N TYR A 153 7.77 -4.92 5.40
CA TYR A 153 7.76 -6.16 4.63
C TYR A 153 6.76 -7.17 5.18
N ALA A 154 6.63 -7.30 6.50
CA ALA A 154 5.64 -8.18 7.12
C ALA A 154 4.21 -7.80 6.70
N ALA A 155 3.86 -6.51 6.73
CA ALA A 155 2.53 -6.06 6.30
C ALA A 155 2.28 -6.36 4.82
N MET A 156 3.28 -6.13 3.97
CA MET A 156 3.20 -6.37 2.53
C MET A 156 3.08 -7.87 2.23
N ASP A 157 3.96 -8.69 2.76
CA ASP A 157 4.06 -10.11 2.44
C ASP A 157 2.90 -10.92 3.02
N ILE A 158 2.50 -10.63 4.27
CA ILE A 158 1.33 -11.27 4.89
C ILE A 158 0.06 -10.91 4.13
N GLY A 159 -0.12 -9.64 3.77
CA GLY A 159 -1.26 -9.20 2.96
C GLY A 159 -1.31 -9.93 1.62
N TYR A 160 -0.18 -10.02 0.93
CA TYR A 160 -0.08 -10.70 -0.35
C TYR A 160 -0.33 -12.21 -0.23
N ALA A 161 0.25 -12.88 0.77
CA ALA A 161 0.10 -14.31 1.01
C ALA A 161 -1.36 -14.67 1.34
N ILE A 162 -1.97 -13.96 2.31
CA ILE A 162 -3.39 -14.17 2.65
C ILE A 162 -4.27 -13.92 1.42
N GLY A 163 -4.03 -12.82 0.71
CA GLY A 163 -4.80 -12.47 -0.48
C GLY A 163 -4.74 -13.57 -1.54
N SER A 164 -3.55 -14.07 -1.88
CA SER A 164 -3.41 -15.10 -2.94
C SER A 164 -4.21 -16.38 -2.63
N VAL A 165 -4.25 -16.80 -1.36
CA VAL A 165 -5.04 -17.96 -0.93
C VAL A 165 -6.54 -17.65 -0.95
N VAL A 166 -6.95 -16.53 -0.36
CA VAL A 166 -8.37 -16.14 -0.27
C VAL A 166 -8.97 -15.96 -1.67
N TRP A 167 -8.25 -15.27 -2.57
CA TRP A 167 -8.72 -15.06 -3.94
C TRP A 167 -8.78 -16.36 -4.74
N GLY A 168 -7.88 -17.31 -4.48
CA GLY A 168 -7.94 -18.64 -5.07
C GLY A 168 -9.22 -19.41 -4.69
N ILE A 169 -9.58 -19.38 -3.40
CA ILE A 169 -10.80 -19.96 -2.90
C ILE A 169 -12.03 -19.29 -3.55
N ILE A 170 -12.07 -17.96 -3.57
CA ILE A 170 -13.17 -17.20 -4.17
C ILE A 170 -13.29 -17.49 -5.67
N ALA A 171 -12.17 -17.61 -6.39
CA ALA A 171 -12.15 -17.97 -7.79
C ALA A 171 -12.83 -19.32 -8.05
N ALA A 172 -12.55 -20.31 -7.20
CA ALA A 172 -13.09 -21.66 -7.34
C ALA A 172 -14.62 -21.72 -7.13
N PHE A 173 -15.15 -20.92 -6.19
CA PHE A 173 -16.60 -20.97 -5.86
C PHE A 173 -17.44 -19.94 -6.62
N SER A 174 -16.89 -18.75 -6.90
CA SER A 174 -17.69 -17.60 -7.40
C SER A 174 -17.15 -17.03 -8.71
N GLY A 175 -16.07 -17.60 -9.25
CA GLY A 175 -15.44 -17.16 -10.49
C GLY A 175 -14.55 -15.91 -10.32
N TYR A 176 -13.77 -15.62 -11.36
CA TYR A 176 -12.71 -14.58 -11.31
C TYR A 176 -13.26 -13.16 -11.13
N ARG A 177 -14.44 -12.84 -11.65
CA ARG A 177 -15.05 -11.51 -11.54
C ARG A 177 -15.25 -11.08 -10.10
N MET A 178 -15.68 -12.01 -9.25
CA MET A 178 -15.97 -11.74 -7.84
C MET A 178 -14.71 -11.36 -7.05
N ILE A 179 -13.53 -11.86 -7.44
CA ILE A 179 -12.25 -11.50 -6.83
C ILE A 179 -12.02 -9.99 -6.88
N PHE A 180 -12.28 -9.36 -8.03
CA PHE A 180 -12.05 -7.92 -8.21
C PHE A 180 -13.07 -7.07 -7.44
N TYR A 181 -14.31 -7.50 -7.33
CA TYR A 181 -15.31 -6.80 -6.52
C TYR A 181 -14.98 -6.87 -5.03
N LEU A 182 -14.65 -8.07 -4.52
CA LEU A 182 -14.28 -8.23 -3.11
C LEU A 182 -12.92 -7.59 -2.81
N GLY A 183 -11.95 -7.66 -3.73
CA GLY A 183 -10.68 -6.95 -3.62
C GLY A 183 -10.87 -5.43 -3.52
N ALA A 184 -11.77 -4.87 -4.33
CA ALA A 184 -12.15 -3.47 -4.22
C ALA A 184 -12.79 -3.14 -2.86
N LEU A 185 -13.68 -4.00 -2.34
CA LEU A 185 -14.25 -3.80 -1.00
C LEU A 185 -13.18 -3.79 0.11
N MET A 186 -12.17 -4.67 0.02
CA MET A 186 -11.05 -4.64 0.97
C MET A 186 -10.28 -3.31 0.89
N GLN A 187 -10.16 -2.72 -0.30
CA GLN A 187 -9.50 -1.42 -0.47
C GLN A 187 -10.31 -0.25 0.14
N ILE A 188 -11.65 -0.36 0.23
CA ILE A 188 -12.49 0.62 0.96
C ILE A 188 -12.08 0.71 2.43
N VAL A 189 -11.71 -0.41 3.06
CA VAL A 189 -11.21 -0.39 4.45
C VAL A 189 -9.98 0.53 4.56
N GLY A 190 -9.03 0.44 3.62
CA GLY A 190 -7.88 1.34 3.55
C GLY A 190 -8.28 2.81 3.41
N VAL A 191 -9.28 3.10 2.57
CA VAL A 191 -9.84 4.45 2.39
C VAL A 191 -10.44 4.98 3.69
N ILE A 192 -11.25 4.19 4.39
CA ILE A 192 -11.89 4.56 5.66
C ILE A 192 -10.82 4.84 6.73
N LEU A 193 -9.78 4.00 6.82
CA LEU A 193 -8.67 4.20 7.74
C LEU A 193 -7.93 5.52 7.48
N CYS A 194 -7.67 5.86 6.21
CA CYS A 194 -7.08 7.14 5.83
C CYS A 194 -7.95 8.33 6.26
N LEU A 195 -9.27 8.26 6.03
CA LEU A 195 -10.21 9.31 6.42
C LEU A 195 -10.27 9.49 7.95
N ALA A 196 -10.30 8.39 8.70
CA ALA A 196 -10.29 8.41 10.16
C ALA A 196 -9.01 9.09 10.70
N GLN A 197 -7.86 8.72 10.15
CA GLN A 197 -6.58 9.32 10.54
C GLN A 197 -6.53 10.83 10.24
N MET A 198 -7.01 11.24 9.06
CA MET A 198 -7.05 12.66 8.68
C MET A 198 -7.94 13.48 9.62
N LYS A 199 -9.06 12.91 10.10
CA LYS A 199 -9.93 13.57 11.07
C LYS A 199 -9.22 13.77 12.42
N ILE A 200 -8.51 12.74 12.90
CA ILE A 200 -7.73 12.82 14.14
C ILE A 200 -6.60 13.86 14.04
N TYR A 201 -5.95 13.97 12.88
CA TYR A 201 -4.88 14.95 12.67
C TYR A 201 -5.36 16.40 12.53
N ARG A 202 -6.61 16.61 12.09
CA ARG A 202 -7.21 17.97 12.04
C ARG A 202 -7.69 18.48 13.41
N LEU A 203 -7.87 17.60 14.38
CA LEU A 203 -8.35 17.91 15.71
C LEU A 203 -7.20 18.15 16.73
N LYS A 204 -5.96 17.94 16.31
CA LYS A 204 -4.73 18.29 17.04
C LYS A 204 -4.04 19.48 16.38
#